data_d8249fc514a1d275dad0510f0f06ef55
#
_entry.id   d8249fc514a1d275dad0510f0f06ef55
#
_cell.length_a   1.000
_cell.length_b   1.000
_cell.length_c   1.000
_cell.angle_alpha   90.00
_cell.angle_beta   90.00
_cell.angle_gamma   90.00
#
_symmetry.space_group_name_H-M   'P 1'
#
loop_
_entity.id
_entity.type
_entity.pdbx_description
1 polymer ?
#
loop_
_entity_poly.entity_id
_entity_poly.type
_entity_poly.pdbx_seq_one_letter_code
_entity_poly.pdbx_strand_id
1 'polypeptide(L)'
;DDALLDIAKYCFTSNVKTLQGMNLTVMHFYKEGCITSESIRDYIDRQIQNDEFIKKVLSLAGTNRFVSQNDREYYRVWCTEWGMPDDLILYAAELSSNSRFPLQFINKQLAKWHDAHITTLEQAKKSAIAVENPKSSAKNFTEREYTKEQLDSIFKNVPDIEEYDI
;
A
#
# COMPACT_ATOMS: atom_id res chain seq x y z
N ASP A 1 5.40 -11.16 -36.67
CA ASP A 1 4.47 -12.10 -36.02
C ASP A 1 4.97 -12.62 -34.67
N ASP A 2 6.29 -12.58 -34.41
CA ASP A 2 6.87 -13.02 -33.14
C ASP A 2 6.40 -12.17 -31.94
N ALA A 3 6.20 -10.87 -32.13
CA ALA A 3 5.70 -9.97 -31.13
C ALA A 3 4.30 -10.38 -30.60
N LEU A 4 3.40 -10.76 -31.50
CA LEU A 4 2.06 -11.22 -31.11
C LEU A 4 2.13 -12.57 -30.37
N LEU A 5 3.08 -13.43 -30.74
CA LEU A 5 3.30 -14.70 -30.05
C LEU A 5 3.81 -14.47 -28.61
N ASP A 6 4.72 -13.53 -28.41
CA ASP A 6 5.22 -13.17 -27.07
C ASP A 6 4.11 -12.56 -26.21
N ILE A 7 3.26 -11.68 -26.78
CA ILE A 7 2.07 -11.15 -26.09
C ILE A 7 1.09 -12.29 -25.74
N ALA A 8 0.85 -13.24 -26.66
CA ALA A 8 -0.04 -14.36 -26.40
C ALA A 8 0.47 -15.26 -25.27
N LYS A 9 1.77 -15.54 -25.22
CA LYS A 9 2.42 -16.26 -24.11
C LYS A 9 2.26 -15.51 -22.80
N TYR A 10 2.50 -14.20 -22.80
CA TYR A 10 2.29 -13.34 -21.62
C TYR A 10 0.84 -13.36 -21.14
N CYS A 11 -0.14 -13.26 -22.05
CA CYS A 11 -1.56 -13.37 -21.71
C CYS A 11 -1.88 -14.72 -21.06
N PHE A 12 -1.32 -15.81 -21.58
CA PHE A 12 -1.51 -17.14 -21.03
C PHE A 12 -0.96 -17.26 -19.60
N THR A 13 0.26 -16.80 -19.36
CA THR A 13 0.90 -16.83 -18.03
C THR A 13 0.24 -15.87 -17.03
N SER A 14 -0.31 -14.76 -17.51
CA SER A 14 -1.05 -13.77 -16.71
C SER A 14 -2.54 -14.12 -16.53
N ASN A 15 -2.96 -15.31 -16.94
CA ASN A 15 -4.34 -15.82 -16.83
C ASN A 15 -5.38 -14.95 -17.57
N VAL A 16 -4.98 -14.26 -18.63
CA VAL A 16 -5.87 -13.50 -19.52
C VAL A 16 -6.52 -14.46 -20.51
N LYS A 17 -7.76 -14.87 -20.27
CA LYS A 17 -8.46 -15.95 -21.01
C LYS A 17 -9.45 -15.46 -22.06
N THR A 18 -9.66 -14.17 -22.19
CA THR A 18 -10.66 -13.60 -23.10
C THR A 18 -9.99 -12.86 -24.25
N LEU A 19 -10.59 -12.89 -25.44
CA LEU A 19 -10.14 -12.10 -26.59
C LEU A 19 -10.11 -10.61 -26.29
N GLN A 20 -11.10 -10.12 -25.53
CA GLN A 20 -11.13 -8.74 -25.09
C GLN A 20 -9.94 -8.40 -24.19
N GLY A 21 -9.60 -9.28 -23.24
CA GLY A 21 -8.44 -9.13 -22.38
C GLY A 21 -7.13 -9.13 -23.19
N MET A 22 -6.99 -10.03 -24.15
CA MET A 22 -5.83 -10.07 -25.05
C MET A 22 -5.71 -8.77 -25.87
N ASN A 23 -6.81 -8.25 -26.40
CA ASN A 23 -6.82 -7.00 -27.14
C ASN A 23 -6.40 -5.82 -26.26
N LEU A 24 -6.90 -5.75 -25.01
CA LEU A 24 -6.48 -4.72 -24.04
C LEU A 24 -4.99 -4.83 -23.73
N THR A 25 -4.45 -6.05 -23.63
CA THR A 25 -3.01 -6.28 -23.43
C THR A 25 -2.19 -5.79 -24.62
N VAL A 26 -2.61 -6.11 -25.85
CA VAL A 26 -1.95 -5.60 -27.08
C VAL A 26 -1.96 -4.07 -27.11
N MET A 27 -3.11 -3.46 -26.81
CA MET A 27 -3.23 -2.00 -26.75
C MET A 27 -2.36 -1.37 -25.65
N HIS A 28 -2.19 -2.09 -24.52
CA HIS A 28 -1.30 -1.66 -23.46
C HIS A 28 0.17 -1.65 -23.93
N PHE A 29 0.67 -2.73 -24.53
CA PHE A 29 2.03 -2.79 -25.07
C PHE A 29 2.25 -1.70 -26.13
N TYR A 30 1.26 -1.45 -26.99
CA TYR A 30 1.34 -0.39 -28.00
C TYR A 30 1.46 1.00 -27.36
N LYS A 31 0.67 1.28 -26.31
CA LYS A 31 0.73 2.56 -25.57
C LYS A 31 2.07 2.77 -24.87
N GLU A 32 2.67 1.68 -24.37
CA GLU A 32 4.01 1.69 -23.76
C GLU A 32 5.15 1.78 -24.78
N GLY A 33 4.82 1.83 -26.08
CA GLY A 33 5.80 1.90 -27.17
C GLY A 33 6.50 0.56 -27.45
N CYS A 34 6.01 -0.54 -26.85
CA CYS A 34 6.54 -1.89 -27.06
C CYS A 34 5.97 -2.50 -28.33
N ILE A 35 6.63 -2.26 -29.48
CA ILE A 35 6.16 -2.66 -30.81
C ILE A 35 6.93 -3.86 -31.34
N THR A 36 8.18 -4.05 -30.93
CA THR A 36 9.05 -5.13 -31.38
C THR A 36 9.03 -6.28 -30.38
N SER A 37 9.33 -7.51 -30.83
CA SER A 37 9.45 -8.69 -29.98
C SER A 37 10.46 -8.47 -28.84
N GLU A 38 11.59 -7.82 -29.15
CA GLU A 38 12.61 -7.49 -28.15
C GLU A 38 12.07 -6.54 -27.07
N SER A 39 11.46 -5.41 -27.47
CA SER A 39 10.88 -4.46 -26.49
C SER A 39 9.76 -5.06 -25.65
N ILE A 40 8.99 -5.98 -26.21
CA ILE A 40 7.94 -6.71 -25.46
C ILE A 40 8.56 -7.65 -24.44
N ARG A 41 9.58 -8.42 -24.80
CA ARG A 41 10.29 -9.30 -23.87
C ARG A 41 10.94 -8.52 -22.75
N ASP A 42 11.64 -7.45 -23.04
CA ASP A 42 12.26 -6.57 -22.03
C ASP A 42 11.22 -5.98 -21.07
N TYR A 43 10.05 -5.61 -21.59
CA TYR A 43 8.94 -5.16 -20.75
C TYR A 43 8.42 -6.27 -19.84
N ILE A 44 8.19 -7.46 -20.38
CA ILE A 44 7.72 -8.63 -19.63
C ILE A 44 8.72 -9.01 -18.54
N ASP A 45 10.01 -9.04 -18.84
CA ASP A 45 11.06 -9.39 -17.87
C ASP A 45 11.11 -8.38 -16.74
N ARG A 46 11.01 -7.07 -17.05
CA ARG A 46 10.91 -6.03 -16.03
C ARG A 46 9.66 -6.19 -15.15
N GLN A 47 8.51 -6.55 -15.73
CA GLN A 47 7.29 -6.77 -14.95
C GLN A 47 7.43 -8.00 -14.03
N ILE A 48 8.08 -9.06 -14.49
CA ILE A 48 8.35 -10.25 -13.67
C ILE A 48 9.25 -9.87 -12.49
N GLN A 49 10.34 -9.15 -12.72
CA GLN A 49 11.25 -8.67 -11.66
C GLN A 49 10.53 -7.76 -10.65
N ASN A 50 9.71 -6.83 -11.14
CA ASN A 50 8.90 -5.97 -10.29
C ASN A 50 7.92 -6.77 -9.43
N ASP A 51 7.23 -7.75 -10.01
CA ASP A 51 6.30 -8.62 -9.29
C ASP A 51 7.01 -9.47 -8.22
N GLU A 52 8.21 -9.96 -8.50
CA GLU A 52 9.03 -10.68 -7.51
C GLU A 52 9.42 -9.77 -6.34
N PHE A 53 9.83 -8.53 -6.63
CA PHE A 53 10.12 -7.56 -5.59
C PHE A 53 8.86 -7.21 -4.77
N ILE A 54 7.73 -6.95 -5.42
CA ILE A 54 6.44 -6.69 -4.74
C ILE A 54 6.04 -7.88 -3.85
N LYS A 55 6.22 -9.13 -4.30
CA LYS A 55 5.99 -10.33 -3.48
C LYS A 55 6.84 -10.32 -2.23
N LYS A 56 8.11 -9.93 -2.34
CA LYS A 56 9.01 -9.80 -1.19
C LYS A 56 8.51 -8.73 -0.21
N VAL A 57 8.08 -7.57 -0.70
CA VAL A 57 7.48 -6.50 0.09
C VAL A 57 6.23 -7.01 0.82
N LEU A 58 5.31 -7.68 0.12
CA LEU A 58 4.10 -8.24 0.70
C LEU A 58 4.40 -9.29 1.77
N SER A 59 5.39 -10.16 1.53
CA SER A 59 5.81 -11.18 2.50
C SER A 59 6.35 -10.56 3.78
N LEU A 60 7.21 -9.54 3.70
CA LEU A 60 7.74 -8.80 4.85
C LEU A 60 6.62 -8.06 5.60
N ALA A 61 5.63 -7.57 4.88
CA ALA A 61 4.45 -6.94 5.45
C ALA A 61 3.44 -7.95 6.07
N GLY A 62 3.79 -9.23 6.13
CA GLY A 62 2.95 -10.28 6.71
C GLY A 62 1.75 -10.67 5.84
N THR A 63 1.78 -10.36 4.54
CA THR A 63 0.67 -10.62 3.63
C THR A 63 1.06 -11.62 2.55
N ASN A 64 0.54 -12.86 2.63
CA ASN A 64 0.77 -13.90 1.62
C ASN A 64 -0.39 -13.95 0.62
N ARG A 65 -0.35 -13.11 -0.39
CA ARG A 65 -1.31 -13.09 -1.50
C ARG A 65 -0.63 -12.80 -2.84
N PHE A 66 -1.35 -13.03 -3.91
CA PHE A 66 -0.87 -12.67 -5.26
C PHE A 66 -0.76 -11.13 -5.40
N VAL A 67 0.19 -10.72 -6.26
CA VAL A 67 0.37 -9.32 -6.63
C VAL A 67 -0.85 -8.85 -7.41
N SER A 68 -1.46 -7.77 -6.97
CA SER A 68 -2.59 -7.12 -7.64
C SER A 68 -2.12 -5.93 -8.48
N GLN A 69 -2.99 -5.44 -9.36
CA GLN A 69 -2.71 -4.22 -10.13
C GLN A 69 -2.47 -2.99 -9.24
N ASN A 70 -3.19 -2.90 -8.12
CA ASN A 70 -3.01 -1.82 -7.16
C ASN A 70 -1.62 -1.85 -6.49
N ASP A 71 -1.06 -3.04 -6.25
CA ASP A 71 0.29 -3.18 -5.69
C ASP A 71 1.37 -2.70 -6.68
N ARG A 72 1.20 -3.02 -7.97
CA ARG A 72 2.08 -2.53 -9.05
C ARG A 72 2.02 -1.02 -9.17
N GLU A 73 0.83 -0.42 -9.00
CA GLU A 73 0.67 1.03 -9.04
C GLU A 73 1.37 1.71 -7.86
N TYR A 74 1.23 1.21 -6.64
CA TYR A 74 1.99 1.70 -5.49
C TYR A 74 3.50 1.60 -5.75
N TYR A 75 3.97 0.45 -6.22
CA TYR A 75 5.39 0.23 -6.50
C TYR A 75 5.92 1.20 -7.58
N ARG A 76 5.14 1.41 -8.66
CA ARG A 76 5.46 2.37 -9.70
C ARG A 76 5.64 3.78 -9.12
N VAL A 77 4.71 4.24 -8.29
CA VAL A 77 4.78 5.55 -7.63
C VAL A 77 6.05 5.64 -6.76
N TRP A 78 6.31 4.64 -5.94
CA TRP A 78 7.48 4.67 -5.04
C TRP A 78 8.81 4.71 -5.79
N CYS A 79 8.94 3.93 -6.86
CA CYS A 79 10.19 3.84 -7.61
C CYS A 79 10.33 4.97 -8.65
N THR A 80 9.26 5.30 -9.40
CA THR A 80 9.35 6.21 -10.55
C THR A 80 9.07 7.66 -10.16
N GLU A 81 8.09 7.92 -9.28
CA GLU A 81 7.72 9.28 -8.91
C GLU A 81 8.53 9.78 -7.71
N TRP A 82 8.73 8.94 -6.71
CA TRP A 82 9.44 9.32 -5.48
C TRP A 82 10.92 8.92 -5.48
N GLY A 83 11.34 8.05 -6.40
CA GLY A 83 12.74 7.58 -6.49
C GLY A 83 13.21 6.87 -5.23
N MET A 84 12.31 6.15 -4.56
CA MET A 84 12.64 5.47 -3.31
C MET A 84 13.55 4.27 -3.55
N PRO A 85 14.66 4.16 -2.83
CA PRO A 85 15.53 2.98 -2.88
C PRO A 85 14.81 1.72 -2.36
N ASP A 86 15.15 0.57 -2.92
CA ASP A 86 14.57 -0.73 -2.57
C ASP A 86 14.71 -1.08 -1.08
N ASP A 87 15.82 -0.75 -0.46
CA ASP A 87 16.08 -0.98 0.96
C ASP A 87 15.14 -0.18 1.87
N LEU A 88 14.77 1.04 1.48
CA LEU A 88 13.78 1.84 2.20
C LEU A 88 12.37 1.25 2.06
N ILE A 89 12.02 0.77 0.87
CA ILE A 89 10.72 0.11 0.64
C ILE A 89 10.61 -1.17 1.49
N LEU A 90 11.66 -1.98 1.51
CA LEU A 90 11.71 -3.20 2.32
C LEU A 90 11.63 -2.89 3.81
N TYR A 91 12.34 -1.86 4.28
CA TYR A 91 12.28 -1.45 5.68
C TYR A 91 10.89 -0.93 6.08
N ALA A 92 10.22 -0.16 5.21
CA ALA A 92 8.84 0.24 5.44
C ALA A 92 7.88 -0.96 5.52
N ALA A 93 8.14 -2.01 4.71
CA ALA A 93 7.37 -3.25 4.74
C ALA A 93 7.56 -4.01 6.07
N GLU A 94 8.79 -4.11 6.58
CA GLU A 94 9.06 -4.70 7.90
C GLU A 94 8.30 -3.97 9.02
N LEU A 95 8.31 -2.64 9.00
CA LEU A 95 7.58 -1.82 9.97
C LEU A 95 6.06 -1.99 9.88
N SER A 96 5.54 -2.40 8.72
CA SER A 96 4.11 -2.57 8.48
C SER A 96 3.55 -3.93 8.91
N SER A 97 4.40 -4.88 9.31
CA SER A 97 4.04 -6.29 9.57
C SER A 97 2.89 -6.49 10.57
N ASN A 98 2.73 -5.58 11.52
CA ASN A 98 1.65 -5.59 12.50
C ASN A 98 0.48 -4.67 12.15
N SER A 99 0.48 -4.07 10.97
CA SER A 99 -0.57 -3.14 10.55
C SER A 99 -1.78 -3.89 9.98
N ARG A 100 -2.98 -3.41 10.31
CA ARG A 100 -4.22 -3.91 9.68
C ARG A 100 -4.25 -3.64 8.16
N PHE A 101 -3.59 -2.58 7.71
CA PHE A 101 -3.53 -2.15 6.31
C PHE A 101 -2.07 -1.89 5.89
N PRO A 102 -1.27 -2.97 5.67
CA PRO A 102 0.17 -2.85 5.46
C PRO A 102 0.56 -1.92 4.31
N LEU A 103 -0.05 -2.05 3.14
CA LEU A 103 0.29 -1.22 1.98
C LEU A 103 0.01 0.27 2.19
N GLN A 104 -1.11 0.59 2.85
CA GLN A 104 -1.40 1.98 3.20
C GLN A 104 -0.40 2.53 4.21
N PHE A 105 0.05 1.69 5.14
CA PHE A 105 1.09 2.05 6.10
C PHE A 105 2.41 2.32 5.36
N ILE A 106 2.86 1.40 4.49
CA ILE A 106 4.07 1.55 3.67
C ILE A 106 4.00 2.86 2.88
N ASN A 107 2.89 3.08 2.16
CA ASN A 107 2.72 4.29 1.36
C ASN A 107 2.82 5.58 2.20
N LYS A 108 2.16 5.61 3.36
CA LYS A 108 2.24 6.76 4.27
C LYS A 108 3.65 6.96 4.83
N GLN A 109 4.36 5.88 5.11
CA GLN A 109 5.72 5.96 5.65
C GLN A 109 6.71 6.44 4.60
N LEU A 110 6.62 5.92 3.37
CA LEU A 110 7.45 6.36 2.25
C LEU A 110 7.16 7.81 1.86
N ALA A 111 5.87 8.23 1.87
CA ALA A 111 5.52 9.64 1.65
C ALA A 111 6.18 10.57 2.67
N LYS A 112 6.16 10.21 3.97
CA LYS A 112 6.84 10.99 5.01
C LYS A 112 8.35 11.08 4.78
N TRP A 113 8.98 9.97 4.37
CA TRP A 113 10.41 9.98 4.08
C TRP A 113 10.74 10.78 2.83
N HIS A 114 9.90 10.71 1.81
CA HIS A 114 10.01 11.55 0.61
C HIS A 114 9.95 13.03 0.95
N ASP A 115 8.93 13.46 1.72
CA ASP A 115 8.75 14.86 2.12
C ASP A 115 9.90 15.36 3.03
N ALA A 116 10.47 14.47 3.83
CA ALA A 116 11.62 14.75 4.69
C ALA A 116 12.98 14.60 3.99
N HIS A 117 12.99 14.31 2.68
CA HIS A 117 14.20 14.04 1.88
C HIS A 117 15.10 12.95 2.47
N ILE A 118 14.51 11.94 3.08
CA ILE A 118 15.20 10.76 3.61
C ILE A 118 15.41 9.77 2.46
N THR A 119 16.66 9.57 2.06
CA THR A 119 17.05 8.71 0.94
C THR A 119 17.90 7.51 1.35
N THR A 120 18.25 7.39 2.63
CA THR A 120 19.07 6.30 3.13
C THR A 120 18.42 5.57 4.29
N LEU A 121 18.70 4.27 4.40
CA LEU A 121 18.19 3.42 5.48
C LEU A 121 18.62 3.90 6.87
N GLU A 122 19.82 4.47 6.99
CA GLU A 122 20.31 5.01 8.26
C GLU A 122 19.50 6.22 8.73
N GLN A 123 19.17 7.13 7.80
CA GLN A 123 18.31 8.28 8.10
C GLN A 123 16.90 7.82 8.49
N ALA A 124 16.35 6.83 7.79
CA ALA A 124 15.03 6.27 8.09
C ALA A 124 14.99 5.63 9.49
N LYS A 125 16.02 4.84 9.87
CA LYS A 125 16.13 4.27 11.21
C LYS A 125 16.24 5.33 12.30
N LYS A 126 17.02 6.39 12.08
CA LYS A 126 17.12 7.51 13.03
C LYS A 126 15.79 8.24 13.20
N SER A 127 15.03 8.43 12.12
CA SER A 127 13.71 9.05 12.17
C SER A 127 12.69 8.17 12.91
N ALA A 128 12.76 6.85 12.78
CA ALA A 128 11.91 5.90 13.49
C ALA A 128 12.18 5.92 15.02
N ILE A 129 13.46 5.94 15.43
CA ILE A 129 13.86 6.02 16.84
C ILE A 129 13.41 7.35 17.47
N ALA A 130 13.40 8.46 16.72
CA ALA A 130 12.93 9.76 17.22
C ALA A 130 11.41 9.77 17.47
N VAL A 131 10.65 8.93 16.80
CA VAL A 131 9.19 8.79 16.99
C VAL A 131 8.86 7.85 18.18
N GLU A 132 9.74 6.89 18.52
CA GLU A 132 9.58 6.03 19.70
C GLU A 132 9.89 6.73 21.02
N ASN A 133 10.45 7.95 21.00
CA ASN A 133 10.49 8.88 22.12
C ASN A 133 9.52 10.05 21.86
N PRO A 134 8.21 9.87 21.86
CA PRO A 134 7.34 10.98 22.10
C PRO A 134 7.61 11.32 23.58
N LYS A 135 8.28 12.44 23.87
CA LYS A 135 7.96 13.17 25.10
C LYS A 135 6.43 13.20 25.09
N SER A 136 5.85 12.40 25.98
CA SER A 136 4.42 12.35 26.16
C SER A 136 3.94 13.81 26.28
N SER A 137 3.47 14.37 25.18
CA SER A 137 2.45 15.36 25.31
C SER A 137 1.27 14.57 25.86
N ALA A 138 1.25 14.38 27.17
CA ALA A 138 0.05 14.11 27.89
C ALA A 138 -0.93 15.15 27.32
N LYS A 139 -1.76 14.73 26.37
CA LYS A 139 -2.98 15.45 26.11
C LYS A 139 -3.61 15.50 27.48
N ASN A 140 -3.66 16.69 28.05
CA ASN A 140 -4.47 16.97 29.22
C ASN A 140 -5.90 16.55 28.84
N PHE A 141 -6.16 15.28 29.03
CA PHE A 141 -7.51 14.79 29.18
C PHE A 141 -7.91 15.32 30.54
N THR A 142 -8.42 16.53 30.58
CA THR A 142 -9.10 17.06 31.75
C THR A 142 -10.33 16.18 31.88
N GLU A 143 -10.23 15.22 32.78
CA GLU A 143 -11.35 14.43 33.23
C GLU A 143 -12.42 15.42 33.66
N ARG A 144 -13.52 15.50 32.92
CA ARG A 144 -14.63 16.39 33.27
C ARG A 144 -15.25 15.78 34.52
N GLU A 145 -14.96 16.37 35.66
CA GLU A 145 -15.68 16.07 36.89
C GLU A 145 -17.11 16.60 36.75
N TYR A 146 -18.05 15.68 36.52
CA TYR A 146 -19.47 16.00 36.53
C TYR A 146 -19.94 16.03 38.00
N THR A 147 -20.54 17.14 38.42
CA THR A 147 -21.19 17.20 39.73
C THR A 147 -22.44 16.30 39.73
N LYS A 148 -22.82 15.80 40.90
CA LYS A 148 -23.98 14.93 41.06
C LYS A 148 -25.26 15.51 40.45
N GLU A 149 -25.42 16.84 40.54
CA GLU A 149 -26.55 17.60 39.97
C GLU A 149 -26.53 17.63 38.45
N GLN A 150 -25.36 17.64 37.80
CA GLN A 150 -25.22 17.55 36.35
C GLN A 150 -25.53 16.13 35.84
N LEU A 151 -25.12 15.10 36.56
CA LEU A 151 -25.47 13.72 36.25
C LEU A 151 -26.99 13.49 36.38
N ASP A 152 -27.62 13.94 37.46
CA ASP A 152 -29.06 13.82 37.66
C ASP A 152 -29.88 14.56 36.61
N SER A 153 -29.39 15.69 36.06
CA SER A 153 -30.05 16.40 34.99
C SER A 153 -30.00 15.65 33.65
N ILE A 154 -28.95 14.88 33.40
CA ILE A 154 -28.81 14.07 32.19
C ILE A 154 -29.76 12.86 32.25
N PHE A 155 -29.92 12.24 33.41
CA PHE A 155 -30.78 11.06 33.56
C PHE A 155 -32.28 11.40 33.66
N LYS A 156 -32.65 12.63 34.06
CA LYS A 156 -34.04 13.07 34.07
C LYS A 156 -34.67 13.28 32.72
N ASN A 157 -33.85 13.39 31.66
CA ASN A 157 -34.33 13.59 30.28
C ASN A 157 -34.24 12.33 29.41
N VAL A 158 -34.04 11.15 29.97
CA VAL A 158 -34.14 9.87 29.24
C VAL A 158 -35.63 9.51 29.20
N PRO A 159 -36.29 9.46 28.03
CA PRO A 159 -37.67 8.98 27.96
C PRO A 159 -37.71 7.51 28.35
N ASP A 160 -38.67 7.14 29.18
CA ASP A 160 -38.96 5.74 29.51
C ASP A 160 -39.16 4.95 28.19
N ILE A 161 -38.28 3.97 27.97
CA ILE A 161 -38.47 3.03 26.86
C ILE A 161 -39.58 2.10 27.27
N GLU A 162 -40.82 2.37 26.77
CA GLU A 162 -41.90 1.42 26.89
C GLU A 162 -41.48 0.10 26.26
N GLU A 163 -41.58 -0.95 27.09
CA GLU A 163 -41.32 -2.34 26.76
C GLU A 163 -42.21 -2.72 25.55
N TYR A 164 -41.59 -2.93 24.37
CA TYR A 164 -42.31 -3.55 23.25
C TYR A 164 -42.44 -5.03 23.54
N ASP A 165 -43.64 -5.41 24.02
CA ASP A 165 -44.11 -6.79 24.02
C ASP A 165 -44.13 -7.35 22.59
N ILE A 166 -43.43 -8.49 22.40
CA ILE A 166 -43.43 -9.32 21.19
C ILE A 166 -44.60 -10.29 21.24
#